data_6fbc3a3f1bed9bb8de34e6444b3641d7
#
_entry.id   6fbc3a3f1bed9bb8de34e6444b3641d7
#
_cell.length_a   1.000
_cell.length_b   1.000
_cell.length_c   1.000
_cell.angle_alpha   90.00
_cell.angle_beta   90.00
_cell.angle_gamma   90.00
#
_symmetry.space_group_name_H-M   'P 1'
#
loop_
_entity.id
_entity.type
_entity.pdbx_description
1 polymer ?
#
loop_
_entity_poly.entity_id
_entity_poly.type
_entity_poly.pdbx_seq_one_letter_code
_entity_poly.pdbx_strand_id
1 'polypeptide(L)'
;MNIHIEDQLVDNLKIIWEETTQYSGLKVVDVSPKLRVIQDFLTTQFWPSLVRFIASGVLNRHGRIKEYSGFMFPEDLDPGDDPFEGVMIFDPLDTIYLSDTVFDRLMNRYFQKLIEGATKYEKDVLKEDWWIEFLDIAKEIEQRVNG
;
A
#
# COMPACT_ATOMS: atom_id res chain seq x y z
N MET A 1 11.43 -6.97 -18.33
CA MET A 1 10.76 -8.26 -18.07
C MET A 1 9.70 -8.06 -16.99
N ASN A 2 8.45 -8.47 -17.27
CA ASN A 2 7.37 -8.36 -16.31
C ASN A 2 7.38 -9.55 -15.36
N ILE A 3 7.57 -9.29 -14.07
CA ILE A 3 7.59 -10.36 -13.06
C ILE A 3 6.26 -10.33 -12.32
N HIS A 4 5.45 -11.35 -12.55
CA HIS A 4 4.20 -11.55 -11.84
C HIS A 4 4.46 -12.35 -10.57
N ILE A 5 3.94 -11.86 -9.45
CA ILE A 5 4.14 -12.49 -8.16
C ILE A 5 2.91 -13.35 -7.84
N GLU A 6 3.16 -14.54 -7.34
CA GLU A 6 2.10 -15.45 -6.95
C GLU A 6 1.24 -14.82 -5.84
N ASP A 7 -0.08 -14.90 -6.01
CA ASP A 7 -1.04 -14.32 -5.07
C ASP A 7 -0.80 -14.78 -3.64
N GLN A 8 -0.52 -16.07 -3.46
CA GLN A 8 -0.33 -16.64 -2.14
C GLN A 8 0.84 -16.02 -1.38
N LEU A 9 1.93 -15.68 -2.09
CA LEU A 9 3.09 -15.04 -1.45
C LEU A 9 2.70 -13.69 -0.87
N VAL A 10 1.89 -12.93 -1.61
CA VAL A 10 1.44 -11.62 -1.16
C VAL A 10 0.43 -11.74 -0.02
N ASP A 11 -0.53 -12.66 -0.16
CA ASP A 11 -1.56 -12.87 0.86
C ASP A 11 -0.98 -13.35 2.20
N ASN A 12 0.21 -13.95 2.17
CA ASN A 12 0.89 -14.44 3.38
C ASN A 12 1.87 -13.43 3.98
N LEU A 13 2.01 -12.24 3.39
CA LEU A 13 2.86 -11.22 3.95
C LEU A 13 2.40 -10.83 5.35
N LYS A 14 3.37 -10.64 6.24
CA LYS A 14 3.10 -10.26 7.62
C LYS A 14 3.31 -8.76 7.78
N ILE A 15 2.26 -8.06 8.17
CA ILE A 15 2.28 -6.62 8.39
C ILE A 15 2.09 -6.40 9.90
N ILE A 16 3.01 -5.69 10.52
CA ILE A 16 2.95 -5.41 11.96
C ILE A 16 3.13 -3.91 12.22
N TRP A 17 2.62 -3.45 13.34
CA TRP A 17 2.94 -2.13 13.86
C TRP A 17 4.15 -2.26 14.78
N GLU A 18 5.14 -1.40 14.58
CA GLU A 18 6.31 -1.34 15.44
C GLU A 18 6.30 -0.02 16.20
N GLU A 19 6.45 -0.12 17.52
CA GLU A 19 6.49 1.03 18.41
C GLU A 19 7.77 1.01 19.21
N THR A 20 8.69 1.91 18.87
CA THR A 20 9.95 2.07 19.60
C THR A 20 10.17 3.56 19.85
N THR A 21 11.22 3.91 20.58
CA THR A 21 11.56 5.31 20.81
C THR A 21 11.97 6.04 19.53
N GLN A 22 12.35 5.31 18.49
CA GLN A 22 12.86 5.87 17.24
C GLN A 22 11.94 5.63 16.04
N TYR A 23 10.96 4.76 16.17
CA TYR A 23 10.11 4.38 15.06
C TYR A 23 8.70 4.07 15.56
N SER A 24 7.70 4.64 14.87
CA SER A 24 6.30 4.34 15.10
C SER A 24 5.64 4.19 13.74
N GLY A 25 5.13 3.00 13.43
CA GLY A 25 4.52 2.77 12.14
C GLY A 25 4.50 1.31 11.74
N LEU A 26 4.06 1.07 10.50
CA LEU A 26 3.92 -0.27 9.96
C LEU A 26 5.22 -0.77 9.34
N LYS A 27 5.42 -2.07 9.46
CA LYS A 27 6.50 -2.79 8.78
C LYS A 27 5.98 -4.07 8.17
N VAL A 28 6.56 -4.44 7.03
CA VAL A 28 6.37 -5.74 6.42
C VAL A 28 7.60 -6.58 6.77
N VAL A 29 7.40 -7.72 7.41
CA VAL A 29 8.48 -8.55 7.93
C VAL A 29 8.47 -9.94 7.33
N ASP A 30 9.62 -10.64 7.41
CA ASP A 30 9.78 -12.02 6.99
C ASP A 30 9.38 -12.26 5.54
N VAL A 31 9.84 -11.36 4.63
CA VAL A 31 9.46 -11.46 3.23
C VAL A 31 10.50 -12.23 2.41
N SER A 32 9.99 -12.93 1.40
CA SER A 32 10.82 -13.49 0.34
C SER A 32 11.54 -12.35 -0.40
N PRO A 33 12.78 -12.57 -0.89
CA PRO A 33 13.48 -11.55 -1.70
C PRO A 33 12.65 -11.04 -2.89
N LYS A 34 11.75 -11.87 -3.44
CA LYS A 34 10.87 -11.48 -4.54
C LYS A 34 9.92 -10.34 -4.16
N LEU A 35 9.64 -10.18 -2.87
CA LEU A 35 8.69 -9.19 -2.36
C LEU A 35 9.36 -7.97 -1.75
N ARG A 36 10.67 -7.81 -1.94
CA ARG A 36 11.41 -6.69 -1.40
C ARG A 36 10.82 -5.34 -1.81
N VAL A 37 10.33 -5.24 -3.05
CA VAL A 37 9.72 -4.00 -3.56
C VAL A 37 8.49 -3.63 -2.73
N ILE A 38 7.66 -4.62 -2.38
CA ILE A 38 6.49 -4.39 -1.53
C ILE A 38 6.93 -3.98 -0.14
N GLN A 39 7.92 -4.67 0.42
CA GLN A 39 8.43 -4.35 1.74
C GLN A 39 8.93 -2.92 1.81
N ASP A 40 9.73 -2.51 0.83
CA ASP A 40 10.28 -1.16 0.78
C ASP A 40 9.17 -0.12 0.63
N PHE A 41 8.19 -0.36 -0.24
CA PHE A 41 7.09 0.56 -0.45
C PHE A 41 6.25 0.76 0.81
N LEU A 42 5.90 -0.32 1.50
CA LEU A 42 5.01 -0.25 2.66
C LEU A 42 5.72 0.15 3.95
N THR A 43 7.04 -0.08 4.04
CA THR A 43 7.80 0.19 5.27
C THR A 43 8.42 1.58 5.27
N THR A 44 8.92 2.05 4.12
CA THR A 44 9.65 3.31 4.06
C THR A 44 8.74 4.51 4.29
N GLN A 45 9.14 5.33 5.23
CA GLN A 45 8.67 6.71 5.38
C GLN A 45 7.17 6.92 5.33
N PHE A 46 6.49 6.21 6.15
CA PHE A 46 5.06 6.37 6.22
C PHE A 46 4.71 7.63 7.01
N TRP A 47 4.48 8.73 6.30
CA TRP A 47 4.04 9.98 6.91
C TRP A 47 2.51 9.96 7.02
N PRO A 48 1.96 10.21 8.22
CA PRO A 48 0.51 10.20 8.38
C PRO A 48 -0.24 11.02 7.32
N SER A 49 0.27 12.17 6.94
CA SER A 49 -0.37 13.03 5.95
C SER A 49 -0.42 12.42 4.54
N LEU A 50 0.42 11.42 4.24
CA LEU A 50 0.40 10.75 2.94
C LEU A 50 -0.59 9.60 2.87
N VAL A 51 -1.11 9.15 4.00
CA VAL A 51 -2.03 8.01 4.07
C VAL A 51 -3.24 8.22 3.20
N ARG A 52 -3.90 9.36 3.35
CA ARG A 52 -5.09 9.70 2.56
C ARG A 52 -4.77 9.73 1.07
N PHE A 53 -3.63 10.30 0.70
CA PHE A 53 -3.21 10.39 -0.69
C PHE A 53 -3.02 8.99 -1.30
N ILE A 54 -2.33 8.11 -0.59
CA ILE A 54 -2.10 6.73 -1.05
C ILE A 54 -3.43 5.97 -1.13
N ALA A 55 -4.26 6.06 -0.09
CA ALA A 55 -5.56 5.37 -0.05
C ALA A 55 -6.48 5.82 -1.19
N SER A 56 -6.51 7.11 -1.46
CA SER A 56 -7.25 7.69 -2.58
C SER A 56 -6.79 7.11 -3.92
N GLY A 57 -5.49 6.92 -4.09
CA GLY A 57 -4.94 6.30 -5.29
C GLY A 57 -5.40 4.85 -5.45
N VAL A 58 -5.42 4.10 -4.36
CA VAL A 58 -5.91 2.71 -4.38
C VAL A 58 -7.39 2.67 -4.74
N LEU A 59 -8.20 3.49 -4.08
CA LEU A 59 -9.64 3.49 -4.31
C LEU A 59 -10.02 3.89 -5.74
N ASN A 60 -9.39 4.93 -6.26
CA ASN A 60 -9.74 5.54 -7.54
C ASN A 60 -8.90 5.03 -8.72
N ARG A 61 -8.00 4.08 -8.48
CA ARG A 61 -7.08 3.53 -9.48
C ARG A 61 -6.25 4.62 -10.15
N HIS A 62 -5.64 5.45 -9.33
CA HIS A 62 -4.65 6.44 -9.76
C HIS A 62 -3.32 6.08 -9.15
N GLY A 63 -2.28 6.00 -9.98
CA GLY A 63 -0.93 5.72 -9.50
C GLY A 63 -0.45 6.77 -8.51
N ARG A 64 0.37 6.32 -7.57
CA ARG A 64 0.98 7.19 -6.57
C ARG A 64 2.45 6.85 -6.42
N ILE A 65 3.26 7.88 -6.30
CA ILE A 65 4.69 7.75 -6.07
C ILE A 65 5.02 8.45 -4.77
N LYS A 66 5.74 7.75 -3.90
CA LYS A 66 6.26 8.28 -2.65
C LYS A 66 7.77 8.16 -2.70
N GLU A 67 8.47 9.28 -2.80
CA GLU A 67 9.91 9.31 -3.04
C GLU A 67 10.24 8.61 -4.37
N TYR A 68 10.82 7.42 -4.32
CA TYR A 68 11.25 6.68 -5.52
C TYR A 68 10.48 5.38 -5.71
N SER A 69 9.52 5.08 -4.85
CA SER A 69 8.70 3.88 -4.97
C SER A 69 7.23 4.24 -5.10
N GLY A 70 6.46 3.31 -5.66
CA GLY A 70 5.05 3.58 -5.86
C GLY A 70 4.35 2.45 -6.58
N PHE A 71 3.13 2.75 -7.02
CA PHE A 71 2.33 1.84 -7.80
C PHE A 71 1.67 2.57 -8.97
N MET A 72 1.40 1.83 -10.03
CA MET A 72 0.71 2.33 -11.22
C MET A 72 -0.31 1.32 -11.69
N PHE A 73 -1.34 1.84 -12.35
CA PHE A 73 -2.37 1.04 -13.00
C PHE A 73 -2.23 1.17 -14.51
N PRO A 74 -2.76 0.21 -15.30
CA PRO A 74 -2.73 0.35 -16.76
C PRO A 74 -3.35 1.65 -17.25
N GLU A 75 -4.36 2.16 -16.54
CA GLU A 75 -5.03 3.43 -16.89
C GLU A 75 -4.11 4.65 -16.77
N ASP A 76 -3.01 4.54 -16.06
CA ASP A 76 -2.04 5.64 -15.87
C ASP A 76 -1.03 5.76 -17.02
N LEU A 77 -1.02 4.78 -17.94
CA LEU A 77 -0.03 4.75 -19.01
C LEU A 77 -0.28 5.83 -20.04
N ASP A 78 0.81 6.40 -20.55
CA ASP A 78 0.77 7.33 -21.67
C ASP A 78 0.80 6.57 -23.00
N PRO A 79 0.37 7.21 -24.10
CA PRO A 79 0.50 6.60 -25.43
C PRO A 79 1.96 6.24 -25.71
N GLY A 80 2.19 4.99 -26.14
CA GLY A 80 3.52 4.50 -26.44
C GLY A 80 4.21 3.75 -25.31
N ASP A 81 3.66 3.80 -24.09
CA ASP A 81 4.19 3.00 -22.99
C ASP A 81 3.83 1.52 -23.19
N ASP A 82 4.68 0.63 -22.68
CA ASP A 82 4.42 -0.80 -22.74
C ASP A 82 3.25 -1.17 -21.85
N PRO A 83 2.22 -1.84 -22.39
CA PRO A 83 1.05 -2.22 -21.59
C PRO A 83 1.39 -3.32 -20.60
N PHE A 84 0.61 -3.36 -19.51
CA PHE A 84 0.69 -4.44 -18.52
C PHE A 84 -0.70 -4.73 -17.95
N GLU A 85 -0.82 -5.86 -17.29
CA GLU A 85 -2.05 -6.25 -16.59
C GLU A 85 -1.84 -6.17 -15.08
N GLY A 86 -2.90 -5.89 -14.35
CA GLY A 86 -2.84 -5.81 -12.89
C GLY A 86 -2.30 -4.49 -12.42
N VAL A 87 -1.54 -4.54 -11.34
CA VAL A 87 -0.96 -3.36 -10.69
C VAL A 87 0.56 -3.49 -10.67
N MET A 88 1.22 -2.46 -11.12
CA MET A 88 2.68 -2.40 -11.10
C MET A 88 3.14 -1.74 -9.81
N ILE A 89 4.05 -2.41 -9.07
CA ILE A 89 4.72 -1.84 -7.91
C ILE A 89 6.19 -1.74 -8.24
N PHE A 90 6.79 -0.60 -7.98
CA PHE A 90 8.16 -0.33 -8.42
C PHE A 90 8.97 0.47 -7.41
N ASP A 91 10.27 0.31 -7.49
CA ASP A 91 11.26 1.18 -6.87
C ASP A 91 12.40 1.37 -7.89
N PRO A 92 13.52 2.07 -7.54
CA PRO A 92 14.60 2.29 -8.51
C PRO A 92 15.30 1.01 -9.00
N LEU A 93 15.17 -0.08 -8.27
CA LEU A 93 15.89 -1.32 -8.57
C LEU A 93 15.03 -2.36 -9.28
N ASP A 94 13.74 -2.45 -8.91
CA ASP A 94 12.89 -3.54 -9.35
C ASP A 94 11.46 -3.09 -9.63
N THR A 95 10.78 -3.87 -10.46
CA THR A 95 9.37 -3.70 -10.78
C THR A 95 8.70 -5.07 -10.70
N ILE A 96 7.58 -5.15 -10.00
CA ILE A 96 6.78 -6.38 -9.90
C ILE A 96 5.32 -6.08 -10.23
N TYR A 97 4.56 -7.12 -10.53
CA TYR A 97 3.15 -6.99 -10.92
C TYR A 97 2.29 -7.90 -10.06
N LEU A 98 1.19 -7.36 -9.56
CA LEU A 98 0.20 -8.09 -8.77
C LEU A 98 -1.12 -8.09 -9.52
N SER A 99 -1.97 -9.10 -9.28
CA SER A 99 -3.35 -9.04 -9.76
C SER A 99 -4.09 -7.92 -9.02
N ASP A 100 -5.14 -7.38 -9.65
CA ASP A 100 -5.94 -6.30 -9.04
C ASP A 100 -6.50 -6.71 -7.68
N THR A 101 -7.05 -7.92 -7.60
CA THR A 101 -7.68 -8.40 -6.36
C THR A 101 -6.65 -8.58 -5.24
N VAL A 102 -5.47 -9.08 -5.57
CA VAL A 102 -4.40 -9.27 -4.57
C VAL A 102 -3.89 -7.93 -4.07
N PHE A 103 -3.73 -6.96 -4.98
CA PHE A 103 -3.31 -5.62 -4.59
C PHE A 103 -4.32 -4.99 -3.63
N ASP A 104 -5.61 -5.08 -3.97
CA ASP A 104 -6.67 -4.53 -3.12
C ASP A 104 -6.68 -5.21 -1.74
N ARG A 105 -6.52 -6.53 -1.68
CA ARG A 105 -6.45 -7.23 -0.40
C ARG A 105 -5.24 -6.81 0.42
N LEU A 106 -4.08 -6.67 -0.23
CA LEU A 106 -2.85 -6.24 0.43
C LEU A 106 -3.03 -4.85 1.05
N MET A 107 -3.53 -3.90 0.25
CA MET A 107 -3.70 -2.53 0.72
C MET A 107 -4.77 -2.42 1.78
N ASN A 108 -5.84 -3.22 1.68
CA ASN A 108 -6.84 -3.26 2.73
C ASN A 108 -6.23 -3.73 4.06
N ARG A 109 -5.46 -4.82 4.05
CA ARG A 109 -4.77 -5.30 5.26
C ARG A 109 -3.84 -4.24 5.83
N TYR A 110 -3.11 -3.56 4.95
CA TYR A 110 -2.18 -2.50 5.34
C TYR A 110 -2.93 -1.37 6.05
N PHE A 111 -4.03 -0.89 5.45
CA PHE A 111 -4.81 0.21 6.02
C PHE A 111 -5.50 -0.20 7.33
N GLN A 112 -5.99 -1.43 7.44
CA GLN A 112 -6.61 -1.90 8.68
C GLN A 112 -5.60 -1.98 9.81
N LYS A 113 -4.39 -2.46 9.53
CA LYS A 113 -3.31 -2.48 10.52
C LYS A 113 -2.88 -1.07 10.92
N LEU A 114 -2.90 -0.16 9.98
CA LEU A 114 -2.59 1.25 10.25
C LEU A 114 -3.62 1.87 11.18
N ILE A 115 -4.91 1.63 10.91
CA ILE A 115 -6.00 2.14 11.76
C ILE A 115 -5.87 1.60 13.17
N GLU A 116 -5.62 0.29 13.30
CA GLU A 116 -5.43 -0.36 14.58
C GLU A 116 -4.27 0.26 15.36
N GLY A 117 -3.11 0.41 14.72
CA GLY A 117 -1.92 0.96 15.36
C GLY A 117 -2.06 2.42 15.72
N ALA A 118 -2.60 3.24 14.81
CA ALA A 118 -2.77 4.66 15.06
C ALA A 118 -3.76 4.92 16.18
N THR A 119 -4.83 4.14 16.23
CA THR A 119 -5.83 4.26 17.30
C THR A 119 -5.20 4.00 18.66
N LYS A 120 -4.23 3.11 18.71
CA LYS A 120 -3.55 2.75 19.95
C LYS A 120 -2.39 3.71 20.31
N TYR A 121 -1.59 4.08 19.33
CA TYR A 121 -0.32 4.76 19.57
C TYR A 121 -0.26 6.20 19.07
N GLU A 122 -1.11 6.61 18.14
CA GLU A 122 -1.07 7.92 17.50
C GLU A 122 -2.39 8.66 17.68
N LYS A 123 -2.81 8.81 18.94
CA LYS A 123 -4.15 9.33 19.25
C LYS A 123 -4.38 10.76 18.77
N ASP A 124 -3.32 11.55 18.66
CA ASP A 124 -3.46 12.93 18.17
C ASP A 124 -3.93 12.99 16.72
N VAL A 125 -3.62 11.97 15.93
CA VAL A 125 -4.01 11.87 14.54
C VAL A 125 -5.52 11.69 14.39
N LEU A 126 -6.18 11.10 15.38
CA LEU A 126 -7.59 10.76 15.30
C LEU A 126 -8.51 11.96 15.16
N LYS A 127 -8.04 13.16 15.50
CA LYS A 127 -8.82 14.41 15.42
C LYS A 127 -8.59 15.16 14.11
N GLU A 128 -7.64 14.73 13.29
CA GLU A 128 -7.31 15.41 12.06
C GLU A 128 -8.34 15.15 10.97
N ASP A 129 -8.68 16.17 10.20
CA ASP A 129 -9.66 16.06 9.12
C ASP A 129 -9.23 15.02 8.08
N TRP A 130 -7.93 15.01 7.73
CA TRP A 130 -7.42 14.05 6.76
C TRP A 130 -7.54 12.59 7.24
N TRP A 131 -7.50 12.37 8.56
CA TRP A 131 -7.68 11.03 9.12
C TRP A 131 -9.12 10.56 8.94
N ILE A 132 -10.09 11.45 9.20
CA ILE A 132 -11.51 11.14 9.00
C ILE A 132 -11.77 10.80 7.53
N GLU A 133 -11.22 11.60 6.61
CA GLU A 133 -11.33 11.32 5.17
C GLU A 133 -10.68 9.98 4.82
N PHE A 134 -9.52 9.69 5.40
CA PHE A 134 -8.85 8.41 5.21
C PHE A 134 -9.71 7.24 5.67
N LEU A 135 -10.34 7.35 6.84
CA LEU A 135 -11.21 6.29 7.36
C LEU A 135 -12.36 5.98 6.40
N ASP A 136 -12.95 7.01 5.80
CA ASP A 136 -14.02 6.82 4.83
C ASP A 136 -13.52 6.08 3.59
N ILE A 137 -12.35 6.45 3.09
CA ILE A 137 -11.74 5.78 1.93
C ILE A 137 -11.41 4.33 2.26
N ALA A 138 -10.81 4.09 3.42
CA ALA A 138 -10.44 2.74 3.87
C ALA A 138 -11.66 1.84 3.98
N LYS A 139 -12.78 2.39 4.43
CA LYS A 139 -14.05 1.66 4.54
C LYS A 139 -14.56 1.23 3.16
N GLU A 140 -14.47 2.11 2.17
CA GLU A 140 -14.88 1.78 0.81
C GLU A 140 -13.99 0.69 0.20
N ILE A 141 -12.68 0.75 0.46
CA ILE A 141 -11.74 -0.28 0.02
C ILE A 141 -12.09 -1.62 0.68
N GLU A 142 -12.36 -1.62 1.98
CA GLU A 142 -12.75 -2.83 2.69
C GLU A 142 -14.03 -3.44 2.12
N GLN A 143 -15.02 -2.62 1.82
CA GLN A 143 -16.26 -3.10 1.22
C GLN A 143 -16.02 -3.70 -0.16
N ARG A 144 -15.14 -3.11 -0.95
CA ARG A 144 -14.78 -3.64 -2.27
C ARG A 144 -14.11 -5.01 -2.17
N VAL A 145 -13.24 -5.18 -1.19
CA VAL A 145 -12.50 -6.44 -0.96
C VAL A 145 -13.45 -7.53 -0.46
N ASN A 146 -14.39 -7.18 0.40
CA ASN A 146 -15.31 -8.13 1.04
C ASN A 146 -16.61 -8.33 0.28
N GLY A 147 -16.88 -7.50 -0.69
CA GLY A 147 -18.11 -7.53 -1.48
C GLY A 147 -18.06 -8.49 -2.69
#